data_67c6012076aeb93107d143ad5b31af22
#
_entry.id   67c6012076aeb93107d143ad5b31af22
#
_cell.length_a   1.000
_cell.length_b   1.000
_cell.length_c   1.000
_cell.angle_alpha   90.00
_cell.angle_beta   90.00
_cell.angle_gamma   90.00
#
_symmetry.space_group_name_H-M   'P 1'
#
loop_
_entity.id
_entity.type
_entity.pdbx_description
1 polymer ?
#
loop_
_entity_poly.entity_id
_entity_poly.type
_entity_poly.pdbx_seq_one_letter_code
_entity_poly.pdbx_strand_id
1 'polypeptide(L)'
;MSKFRFAIVTGAVALLLMGCSATSSPEESLQDVMEETVTKEKPYAEAQKPLQELEKKEQNLYETIMGLGMKEMDKIQELSDEALKNVDKRKEYIQKEQTSMDEAKETFADASKYIEKLDNADLKKQAQSLEKTMKARYELHGKLTKSYLNVLDGDKELYEMLKKEDLTMEQLEKQVTSINKEYEKVSKLNEEYNDKTNEYNEAKKDLYSNEAFEEKKD
;
A
#
# COMPACT_ATOMS: atom_id res chain seq x y z
N MET A 1 -12.73 16.83 -9.91
CA MET A 1 -12.09 15.72 -9.18
C MET A 1 -11.11 15.03 -10.10
N SER A 2 -9.86 14.92 -9.69
CA SER A 2 -8.79 14.31 -10.47
C SER A 2 -9.03 12.79 -10.57
N LYS A 3 -8.89 12.23 -11.79
CA LYS A 3 -9.04 10.79 -12.02
C LYS A 3 -7.82 10.09 -11.46
N PHE A 4 -7.93 9.54 -10.25
CA PHE A 4 -6.93 8.67 -9.67
C PHE A 4 -6.84 7.37 -10.47
N ARG A 5 -5.71 7.11 -11.09
CA ARG A 5 -5.37 5.81 -11.68
C ARG A 5 -4.31 5.17 -10.79
N PHE A 6 -4.74 4.27 -9.92
CA PHE A 6 -3.80 3.34 -9.29
C PHE A 6 -3.25 2.39 -10.34
N ALA A 7 -1.96 2.47 -10.60
CA ALA A 7 -1.26 1.50 -11.42
C ALA A 7 -0.75 0.38 -10.52
N ILE A 8 -1.37 -0.81 -10.63
CA ILE A 8 -0.92 -2.01 -9.94
C ILE A 8 0.27 -2.59 -10.72
N VAL A 9 1.42 -2.64 -10.08
CA VAL A 9 2.54 -3.44 -10.57
C VAL A 9 2.39 -4.85 -10.00
N THR A 10 1.77 -5.74 -10.76
CA THR A 10 1.66 -7.16 -10.43
C THR A 10 2.97 -7.85 -10.80
N GLY A 11 3.87 -8.03 -9.84
CA GLY A 11 5.02 -8.91 -9.99
C GLY A 11 4.58 -10.38 -9.92
N ALA A 12 4.78 -11.15 -10.99
CA ALA A 12 4.54 -12.58 -11.01
C ALA A 12 5.57 -13.30 -10.12
N VAL A 13 5.09 -13.99 -9.08
CA VAL A 13 5.91 -14.81 -8.19
C VAL A 13 5.77 -16.27 -8.58
N ALA A 14 6.86 -16.88 -9.05
CA ALA A 14 6.97 -18.34 -9.20
C ALA A 14 7.47 -18.93 -7.86
N LEU A 15 6.67 -19.80 -7.26
CA LEU A 15 7.02 -20.53 -6.04
C LEU A 15 7.71 -21.86 -6.42
N LEU A 16 8.90 -22.08 -5.94
CA LEU A 16 9.51 -23.41 -5.85
C LEU A 16 9.87 -23.68 -4.39
N LEU A 17 9.17 -24.64 -3.79
CA LEU A 17 9.48 -25.19 -2.48
C LEU A 17 10.30 -26.47 -2.67
N MET A 18 11.54 -26.50 -2.19
CA MET A 18 12.24 -27.76 -1.87
C MET A 18 13.18 -27.57 -0.68
N GLY A 19 12.95 -28.37 0.35
CA GLY A 19 13.80 -28.45 1.51
C GLY A 19 14.87 -29.51 1.36
N CYS A 20 16.06 -29.22 1.90
CA CYS A 20 16.97 -30.23 2.50
C CYS A 20 17.92 -29.55 3.46
N SER A 21 18.11 -30.15 4.64
CA SER A 21 18.95 -29.67 5.73
C SER A 21 20.43 -29.89 5.40
N ALA A 22 21.05 -28.89 4.76
CA ALA A 22 22.46 -28.58 4.93
C ALA A 22 22.48 -27.16 5.53
N THR A 23 23.50 -26.81 6.27
CA THR A 23 23.65 -25.45 6.82
C THR A 23 23.60 -24.48 5.64
N SER A 24 22.47 -23.79 5.46
CA SER A 24 22.26 -22.88 4.32
C SER A 24 23.34 -21.81 4.29
N SER A 25 23.84 -21.47 3.10
CA SER A 25 24.79 -20.37 2.94
C SER A 25 24.15 -19.03 3.36
N PRO A 26 24.93 -17.98 3.64
CA PRO A 26 24.37 -16.66 3.89
C PRO A 26 23.53 -16.14 2.74
N GLU A 27 23.91 -16.44 1.49
CA GLU A 27 23.20 -16.09 0.25
C GLU A 27 21.84 -16.79 0.18
N GLU A 28 21.79 -18.10 0.41
CA GLU A 28 20.56 -18.88 0.46
C GLU A 28 19.62 -18.37 1.57
N SER A 29 20.16 -18.14 2.76
CA SER A 29 19.36 -17.62 3.88
C SER A 29 18.82 -16.22 3.62
N LEU A 30 19.59 -15.36 2.94
CA LEU A 30 19.14 -14.04 2.50
C LEU A 30 18.02 -14.15 1.47
N GLN A 31 18.16 -15.06 0.50
CA GLN A 31 17.13 -15.34 -0.49
C GLN A 31 15.83 -15.82 0.18
N ASP A 32 15.92 -16.77 1.10
CA ASP A 32 14.76 -17.30 1.82
C ASP A 32 13.99 -16.18 2.57
N VAL A 33 14.71 -15.29 3.27
CA VAL A 33 14.09 -14.11 3.93
C VAL A 33 13.40 -13.20 2.93
N MET A 34 14.02 -12.93 1.76
CA MET A 34 13.39 -12.08 0.75
C MET A 34 12.14 -12.72 0.12
N GLU A 35 12.13 -14.04 -0.08
CA GLU A 35 10.95 -14.76 -0.60
C GLU A 35 9.84 -14.88 0.44
N GLU A 36 10.18 -15.09 1.71
CA GLU A 36 9.21 -15.06 2.81
C GLU A 36 8.59 -13.67 2.95
N THR A 37 9.39 -12.61 2.86
CA THR A 37 8.93 -11.23 2.86
C THR A 37 7.87 -10.97 1.77
N VAL A 38 8.14 -11.41 0.52
CA VAL A 38 7.17 -11.31 -0.58
C VAL A 38 5.88 -12.08 -0.26
N THR A 39 6.00 -13.22 0.42
CA THR A 39 4.82 -14.01 0.84
C THR A 39 3.98 -13.23 1.88
N LYS A 40 4.62 -12.52 2.80
CA LYS A 40 3.94 -11.65 3.78
C LYS A 40 3.27 -10.43 3.13
N GLU A 41 3.77 -9.94 1.99
CA GLU A 41 3.18 -8.83 1.23
C GLU A 41 1.97 -9.24 0.36
N LYS A 42 1.66 -10.54 0.20
CA LYS A 42 0.51 -10.96 -0.62
C LYS A 42 -0.83 -10.34 -0.20
N PRO A 43 -1.20 -10.29 1.11
CA PRO A 43 -2.46 -9.68 1.53
C PRO A 43 -2.55 -8.19 1.18
N TYR A 44 -1.42 -7.45 1.19
CA TYR A 44 -1.36 -6.08 0.68
C TYR A 44 -1.75 -6.03 -0.80
N ALA A 45 -1.15 -6.87 -1.65
CA ALA A 45 -1.45 -6.90 -3.07
C ALA A 45 -2.91 -7.31 -3.36
N GLU A 46 -3.46 -8.25 -2.60
CA GLU A 46 -4.84 -8.72 -2.72
C GLU A 46 -5.87 -7.67 -2.31
N ALA A 47 -5.54 -6.77 -1.39
CA ALA A 47 -6.42 -5.70 -0.93
C ALA A 47 -6.57 -4.56 -1.95
N GLN A 48 -5.62 -4.38 -2.89
CA GLN A 48 -5.60 -3.25 -3.83
C GLN A 48 -6.83 -3.19 -4.73
N LYS A 49 -7.24 -4.32 -5.32
CA LYS A 49 -8.39 -4.34 -6.23
C LYS A 49 -9.72 -4.05 -5.54
N PRO A 50 -10.07 -4.71 -4.41
CA PRO A 50 -11.26 -4.35 -3.63
C PRO A 50 -11.27 -2.88 -3.20
N LEU A 51 -10.13 -2.33 -2.81
CA LEU A 51 -10.01 -0.93 -2.40
C LEU A 51 -10.35 0.02 -3.55
N GLN A 52 -9.82 -0.22 -4.76
CA GLN A 52 -10.15 0.56 -5.96
C GLN A 52 -11.64 0.47 -6.34
N GLU A 53 -12.26 -0.69 -6.17
CA GLU A 53 -13.70 -0.85 -6.43
C GLU A 53 -14.54 -0.03 -5.43
N LEU A 54 -14.12 0.01 -4.17
CA LEU A 54 -14.76 0.82 -3.13
C LEU A 54 -14.56 2.33 -3.38
N GLU A 55 -13.38 2.78 -3.80
CA GLU A 55 -13.10 4.17 -4.18
C GLU A 55 -13.98 4.63 -5.35
N LYS A 56 -14.11 3.77 -6.37
CA LYS A 56 -14.99 4.05 -7.51
C LYS A 56 -16.46 4.14 -7.07
N LYS A 57 -16.88 3.26 -6.17
CA LYS A 57 -18.24 3.29 -5.62
C LYS A 57 -18.49 4.58 -4.83
N GLU A 58 -17.55 4.98 -4.00
CA GLU A 58 -17.60 6.22 -3.22
C GLU A 58 -17.74 7.44 -4.16
N GLN A 59 -16.92 7.52 -5.21
CA GLN A 59 -17.01 8.59 -6.20
C GLN A 59 -18.43 8.68 -6.82
N ASN A 60 -19.03 7.55 -7.20
CA ASN A 60 -20.38 7.51 -7.76
C ASN A 60 -21.44 7.97 -6.74
N LEU A 61 -21.30 7.58 -5.46
CA LEU A 61 -22.21 8.02 -4.39
C LEU A 61 -22.12 9.53 -4.20
N TYR A 62 -20.91 10.08 -4.12
CA TYR A 62 -20.68 11.51 -3.99
C TYR A 62 -21.26 12.29 -5.17
N GLU A 63 -20.98 11.88 -6.41
CA GLU A 63 -21.53 12.52 -7.62
C GLU A 63 -23.06 12.48 -7.63
N THR A 64 -23.66 11.37 -7.20
CA THR A 64 -25.12 11.25 -7.09
C THR A 64 -25.69 12.19 -6.05
N ILE A 65 -25.11 12.23 -4.85
CA ILE A 65 -25.54 13.14 -3.77
C ILE A 65 -25.45 14.59 -4.21
N MET A 66 -24.35 14.99 -4.86
CA MET A 66 -24.15 16.36 -5.32
C MET A 66 -25.09 16.78 -6.46
N GLY A 67 -25.69 15.81 -7.15
CA GLY A 67 -26.73 16.02 -8.16
C GLY A 67 -28.14 16.21 -7.60
N LEU A 68 -28.37 15.88 -6.32
CA LEU A 68 -29.66 16.00 -5.64
C LEU A 68 -29.90 17.43 -5.14
N GLY A 69 -31.16 17.82 -5.05
CA GLY A 69 -31.58 19.11 -4.47
C GLY A 69 -31.99 18.95 -3.03
N MET A 70 -32.05 20.06 -2.28
CA MET A 70 -32.43 20.07 -0.84
C MET A 70 -33.80 19.46 -0.54
N LYS A 71 -34.67 19.33 -1.56
CA LYS A 71 -35.99 18.67 -1.42
C LYS A 71 -35.89 17.14 -1.36
N GLU A 72 -34.71 16.59 -1.62
CA GLU A 72 -34.41 15.15 -1.64
C GLU A 72 -33.57 14.71 -0.44
N MET A 73 -33.73 15.41 0.72
CA MET A 73 -32.92 15.19 1.90
C MET A 73 -32.93 13.73 2.39
N ASP A 74 -34.09 13.06 2.36
CA ASP A 74 -34.18 11.63 2.71
C ASP A 74 -33.25 10.77 1.85
N LYS A 75 -33.16 11.09 0.54
CA LYS A 75 -32.26 10.37 -0.37
C LYS A 75 -30.80 10.70 -0.15
N ILE A 76 -30.49 11.96 0.18
CA ILE A 76 -29.15 12.39 0.55
C ILE A 76 -28.69 11.63 1.80
N GLN A 77 -29.55 11.50 2.81
CA GLN A 77 -29.25 10.76 4.05
C GLN A 77 -29.00 9.27 3.76
N GLU A 78 -29.87 8.61 2.97
CA GLU A 78 -29.70 7.20 2.59
C GLU A 78 -28.36 6.95 1.89
N LEU A 79 -28.00 7.77 0.88
CA LEU A 79 -26.75 7.64 0.12
C LEU A 79 -25.54 7.98 0.97
N SER A 80 -25.64 8.94 1.88
CA SER A 80 -24.58 9.27 2.84
C SER A 80 -24.33 8.11 3.82
N ASP A 81 -25.38 7.41 4.29
CA ASP A 81 -25.21 6.22 5.11
C ASP A 81 -24.57 5.06 4.33
N GLU A 82 -24.82 4.94 3.03
CA GLU A 82 -24.13 3.99 2.17
C GLU A 82 -22.66 4.36 1.99
N ALA A 83 -22.35 5.63 1.82
CA ALA A 83 -21.00 6.13 1.71
C ALA A 83 -20.20 5.93 3.02
N LEU A 84 -20.82 6.16 4.18
CA LEU A 84 -20.20 5.87 5.48
C LEU A 84 -19.83 4.39 5.63
N LYS A 85 -20.71 3.46 5.22
CA LYS A 85 -20.38 2.02 5.18
C LYS A 85 -19.24 1.70 4.21
N ASN A 86 -19.12 2.46 3.12
CA ASN A 86 -18.01 2.32 2.19
C ASN A 86 -16.69 2.78 2.84
N VAL A 87 -16.68 3.92 3.53
CA VAL A 87 -15.53 4.42 4.28
C VAL A 87 -15.05 3.38 5.30
N ASP A 88 -15.96 2.79 6.08
CA ASP A 88 -15.61 1.77 7.08
C ASP A 88 -14.96 0.54 6.42
N LYS A 89 -15.48 0.07 5.28
CA LYS A 89 -14.88 -1.05 4.52
C LYS A 89 -13.49 -0.70 3.97
N ARG A 90 -13.30 0.51 3.45
CA ARG A 90 -11.99 0.97 2.99
C ARG A 90 -11.00 0.96 4.16
N LYS A 91 -11.42 1.41 5.34
CA LYS A 91 -10.61 1.39 6.56
C LYS A 91 -10.18 -0.04 6.95
N GLU A 92 -11.07 -1.03 6.85
CA GLU A 92 -10.74 -2.44 7.09
C GLU A 92 -9.67 -2.96 6.12
N TYR A 93 -9.75 -2.62 4.82
CA TYR A 93 -8.73 -3.02 3.84
C TYR A 93 -7.38 -2.35 4.13
N ILE A 94 -7.36 -1.06 4.45
CA ILE A 94 -6.13 -0.35 4.81
C ILE A 94 -5.49 -0.95 6.08
N GLN A 95 -6.27 -1.39 7.04
CA GLN A 95 -5.75 -2.08 8.24
C GLN A 95 -5.13 -3.45 7.89
N LYS A 96 -5.74 -4.20 6.96
CA LYS A 96 -5.17 -5.47 6.46
C LYS A 96 -3.85 -5.23 5.72
N GLU A 97 -3.80 -4.20 4.87
CA GLU A 97 -2.57 -3.79 4.19
C GLU A 97 -1.47 -3.44 5.19
N GLN A 98 -1.79 -2.63 6.19
CA GLN A 98 -0.83 -2.22 7.21
C GLN A 98 -0.27 -3.43 7.96
N THR A 99 -1.15 -4.36 8.39
CA THR A 99 -0.74 -5.58 9.08
C THR A 99 0.20 -6.42 8.22
N SER A 100 -0.15 -6.63 6.95
CA SER A 100 0.67 -7.37 6.00
C SER A 100 2.06 -6.75 5.81
N MET A 101 2.12 -5.43 5.67
CA MET A 101 3.37 -4.70 5.48
C MET A 101 4.23 -4.66 6.74
N ASP A 102 3.61 -4.61 7.92
CA ASP A 102 4.33 -4.67 9.21
C ASP A 102 4.93 -6.07 9.41
N GLU A 103 4.19 -7.15 9.13
CA GLU A 103 4.72 -8.52 9.16
C GLU A 103 5.86 -8.71 8.14
N ALA A 104 5.71 -8.19 6.93
CA ALA A 104 6.76 -8.25 5.91
C ALA A 104 8.02 -7.49 6.34
N LYS A 105 7.85 -6.33 6.96
CA LYS A 105 8.96 -5.53 7.51
C LYS A 105 9.69 -6.27 8.64
N GLU A 106 8.97 -6.93 9.53
CA GLU A 106 9.55 -7.74 10.61
C GLU A 106 10.35 -8.91 10.04
N THR A 107 9.77 -9.64 9.06
CA THR A 107 10.46 -10.72 8.37
C THR A 107 11.73 -10.23 7.67
N PHE A 108 11.65 -9.12 6.93
CA PHE A 108 12.79 -8.55 6.22
C PHE A 108 13.91 -8.05 7.13
N ALA A 109 13.62 -7.70 8.38
CA ALA A 109 14.64 -7.27 9.33
C ALA A 109 15.72 -8.33 9.56
N ASP A 110 15.39 -9.60 9.37
CA ASP A 110 16.34 -10.72 9.45
C ASP A 110 17.41 -10.71 8.34
N ALA A 111 17.17 -10.03 7.23
CA ALA A 111 18.11 -9.92 6.12
C ALA A 111 19.48 -9.36 6.57
N SER A 112 19.48 -8.37 7.49
CA SER A 112 20.69 -7.72 8.00
C SER A 112 21.72 -8.74 8.50
N LYS A 113 21.27 -9.77 9.24
CA LYS A 113 22.18 -10.76 9.84
C LYS A 113 22.87 -11.66 8.80
N TYR A 114 22.23 -11.88 7.65
CA TYR A 114 22.79 -12.66 6.55
C TYR A 114 23.66 -11.79 5.64
N ILE A 115 23.26 -10.56 5.37
CA ILE A 115 24.04 -9.56 4.64
C ILE A 115 25.41 -9.36 5.30
N GLU A 116 25.45 -9.30 6.63
CA GLU A 116 26.72 -9.15 7.37
C GLU A 116 27.67 -10.32 7.19
N LYS A 117 27.16 -11.52 6.92
CA LYS A 117 27.92 -12.76 6.74
C LYS A 117 28.37 -13.02 5.29
N LEU A 118 27.95 -12.20 4.34
CA LEU A 118 28.41 -12.33 2.95
C LEU A 118 29.92 -12.08 2.86
N ASP A 119 30.66 -13.03 2.31
CA ASP A 119 32.11 -12.95 2.16
C ASP A 119 32.53 -12.07 0.99
N ASN A 120 31.76 -12.06 -0.10
CA ASN A 120 32.03 -11.24 -1.27
C ASN A 120 31.67 -9.77 -0.98
N ALA A 121 32.67 -8.89 -0.98
CA ALA A 121 32.52 -7.48 -0.60
C ALA A 121 31.59 -6.71 -1.55
N ASP A 122 31.60 -6.99 -2.85
CA ASP A 122 30.74 -6.33 -3.82
C ASP A 122 29.28 -6.77 -3.67
N LEU A 123 29.05 -8.07 -3.50
CA LEU A 123 27.75 -8.64 -3.22
C LEU A 123 27.15 -8.07 -1.91
N LYS A 124 27.98 -8.01 -0.87
CA LYS A 124 27.59 -7.40 0.41
C LYS A 124 27.14 -5.95 0.26
N LYS A 125 27.88 -5.16 -0.51
CA LYS A 125 27.52 -3.76 -0.78
C LYS A 125 26.21 -3.63 -1.56
N GLN A 126 25.97 -4.49 -2.55
CA GLN A 126 24.71 -4.56 -3.28
C GLN A 126 23.55 -4.90 -2.36
N ALA A 127 23.68 -5.94 -1.53
CA ALA A 127 22.69 -6.35 -0.56
C ALA A 127 22.38 -5.27 0.50
N GLN A 128 23.39 -4.55 0.99
CA GLN A 128 23.20 -3.40 1.87
C GLN A 128 22.41 -2.25 1.21
N SER A 129 22.68 -1.99 -0.09
CA SER A 129 21.92 -0.99 -0.84
C SER A 129 20.46 -1.41 -0.99
N LEU A 130 20.19 -2.66 -1.33
CA LEU A 130 18.86 -3.24 -1.41
C LEU A 130 18.11 -3.14 -0.08
N GLU A 131 18.76 -3.49 1.02
CA GLU A 131 18.21 -3.37 2.37
C GLU A 131 17.80 -1.93 2.69
N LYS A 132 18.65 -0.96 2.36
CA LYS A 132 18.35 0.47 2.56
C LYS A 132 17.13 0.90 1.76
N THR A 133 17.02 0.47 0.50
CA THR A 133 15.87 0.78 -0.37
C THR A 133 14.59 0.17 0.19
N MET A 134 14.64 -1.07 0.67
CA MET A 134 13.46 -1.73 1.28
C MET A 134 13.00 -1.04 2.56
N LYS A 135 13.93 -0.63 3.42
CA LYS A 135 13.60 0.16 4.63
C LYS A 135 12.90 1.47 4.26
N ALA A 136 13.41 2.20 3.26
CA ALA A 136 12.80 3.43 2.78
C ALA A 136 11.39 3.17 2.19
N ARG A 137 11.19 2.05 1.49
CA ARG A 137 9.89 1.64 0.96
C ARG A 137 8.87 1.41 2.08
N TYR A 138 9.24 0.73 3.17
CA TYR A 138 8.36 0.55 4.33
C TYR A 138 8.02 1.87 5.04
N GLU A 139 8.97 2.78 5.16
CA GLU A 139 8.72 4.12 5.73
C GLU A 139 7.72 4.92 4.89
N LEU A 140 7.85 4.86 3.56
CA LEU A 140 6.91 5.51 2.64
C LEU A 140 5.52 4.89 2.73
N HIS A 141 5.41 3.55 2.80
CA HIS A 141 4.14 2.88 3.01
C HIS A 141 3.45 3.36 4.28
N GLY A 142 4.16 3.43 5.41
CA GLY A 142 3.58 3.94 6.66
C GLY A 142 3.07 5.39 6.57
N LYS A 143 3.78 6.25 5.82
CA LYS A 143 3.31 7.63 5.55
C LYS A 143 2.07 7.64 4.65
N LEU A 144 2.06 6.80 3.61
CA LEU A 144 0.94 6.64 2.68
C LEU A 144 -0.32 6.18 3.43
N THR A 145 -0.21 5.12 4.21
CA THR A 145 -1.30 4.60 5.05
C THR A 145 -1.86 5.66 5.98
N LYS A 146 -0.99 6.41 6.67
CA LYS A 146 -1.43 7.50 7.56
C LYS A 146 -2.18 8.59 6.81
N SER A 147 -1.69 9.03 5.65
CA SER A 147 -2.36 10.05 4.84
C SER A 147 -3.70 9.54 4.29
N TYR A 148 -3.76 8.27 3.89
CA TYR A 148 -5.02 7.68 3.43
C TYR A 148 -6.06 7.58 4.55
N LEU A 149 -5.66 7.23 5.76
CA LEU A 149 -6.57 7.24 6.93
C LEU A 149 -7.09 8.64 7.23
N ASN A 150 -6.28 9.69 7.06
CA ASN A 150 -6.76 11.08 7.19
C ASN A 150 -7.81 11.42 6.12
N VAL A 151 -7.65 10.91 4.89
CA VAL A 151 -8.68 11.03 3.85
C VAL A 151 -9.98 10.38 4.30
N LEU A 152 -9.91 9.13 4.81
CA LEU A 152 -11.11 8.40 5.27
C LEU A 152 -11.82 9.11 6.43
N ASP A 153 -11.07 9.71 7.34
CA ASP A 153 -11.66 10.50 8.42
C ASP A 153 -12.32 11.78 7.86
N GLY A 154 -11.73 12.42 6.87
CA GLY A 154 -12.32 13.55 6.16
C GLY A 154 -13.57 13.19 5.36
N ASP A 155 -13.57 12.06 4.64
CA ASP A 155 -14.72 11.52 3.92
C ASP A 155 -15.88 11.22 4.88
N LYS A 156 -15.58 10.61 6.02
CA LYS A 156 -16.56 10.34 7.07
C LYS A 156 -17.22 11.62 7.57
N GLU A 157 -16.42 12.63 7.88
CA GLU A 157 -16.94 13.93 8.32
C GLU A 157 -17.82 14.57 7.24
N LEU A 158 -17.41 14.50 5.97
CA LEU A 158 -18.18 15.01 4.85
C LEU A 158 -19.59 14.37 4.76
N TYR A 159 -19.67 13.03 4.83
CA TYR A 159 -20.95 12.34 4.73
C TYR A 159 -21.84 12.57 5.95
N GLU A 160 -21.28 12.73 7.15
CA GLU A 160 -22.03 13.16 8.32
C GLU A 160 -22.51 14.60 8.23
N MET A 161 -21.77 15.49 7.58
CA MET A 161 -22.21 16.86 7.31
C MET A 161 -23.35 16.90 6.29
N LEU A 162 -23.28 16.11 5.21
CA LEU A 162 -24.30 16.06 4.16
C LEU A 162 -25.66 15.59 4.66
N LYS A 163 -25.74 14.91 5.80
CA LYS A 163 -27.00 14.49 6.45
C LYS A 163 -27.70 15.62 7.20
N LYS A 164 -27.10 16.81 7.31
CA LYS A 164 -27.62 17.93 8.11
C LYS A 164 -28.39 18.91 7.23
N GLU A 165 -29.57 19.33 7.68
CA GLU A 165 -30.41 20.30 6.97
C GLU A 165 -29.84 21.73 7.01
N ASP A 166 -29.02 22.05 8.00
CA ASP A 166 -28.41 23.36 8.21
C ASP A 166 -26.99 23.49 7.64
N LEU A 167 -26.55 22.52 6.82
CA LEU A 167 -25.26 22.57 6.16
C LEU A 167 -25.16 23.75 5.20
N THR A 168 -24.16 24.61 5.41
CA THR A 168 -23.89 25.73 4.52
C THR A 168 -22.92 25.35 3.39
N MET A 169 -23.01 26.03 2.25
CA MET A 169 -22.07 25.85 1.13
C MET A 169 -20.62 26.13 1.54
N GLU A 170 -20.41 27.14 2.40
CA GLU A 170 -19.06 27.46 2.89
C GLU A 170 -18.44 26.31 3.69
N GLN A 171 -19.22 25.66 4.56
CA GLN A 171 -18.77 24.48 5.32
C GLN A 171 -18.46 23.32 4.40
N LEU A 172 -19.30 23.06 3.42
CA LEU A 172 -19.11 21.99 2.43
C LEU A 172 -17.83 22.23 1.60
N GLU A 173 -17.66 23.43 1.04
CA GLU A 173 -16.48 23.79 0.24
C GLU A 173 -15.18 23.66 1.05
N LYS A 174 -15.20 24.09 2.33
CA LYS A 174 -14.06 23.95 3.24
C LYS A 174 -13.69 22.49 3.45
N GLN A 175 -14.67 21.63 3.71
CA GLN A 175 -14.43 20.20 3.93
C GLN A 175 -13.91 19.53 2.68
N VAL A 176 -14.53 19.74 1.54
CA VAL A 176 -14.09 19.20 0.24
C VAL A 176 -12.68 19.67 -0.10
N THR A 177 -12.36 20.94 0.15
CA THR A 177 -11.00 21.47 -0.07
C THR A 177 -9.98 20.77 0.82
N SER A 178 -10.32 20.52 2.09
CA SER A 178 -9.45 19.80 3.03
C SER A 178 -9.18 18.37 2.56
N ILE A 179 -10.22 17.64 2.16
CA ILE A 179 -10.12 16.27 1.64
C ILE A 179 -9.25 16.23 0.37
N ASN A 180 -9.49 17.14 -0.59
CA ASN A 180 -8.69 17.19 -1.82
C ASN A 180 -7.20 17.38 -1.54
N LYS A 181 -6.84 18.22 -0.56
CA LYS A 181 -5.45 18.44 -0.16
C LYS A 181 -4.82 17.17 0.43
N GLU A 182 -5.56 16.39 1.20
CA GLU A 182 -5.05 15.10 1.70
C GLU A 182 -4.92 14.07 0.56
N TYR A 183 -5.85 14.04 -0.41
CA TYR A 183 -5.73 13.21 -1.62
C TYR A 183 -4.49 13.56 -2.45
N GLU A 184 -4.12 14.84 -2.58
CA GLU A 184 -2.89 15.25 -3.25
C GLU A 184 -1.63 14.67 -2.56
N LYS A 185 -1.62 14.64 -1.22
CA LYS A 185 -0.53 14.00 -0.46
C LYS A 185 -0.48 12.49 -0.68
N VAL A 186 -1.65 11.84 -0.66
CA VAL A 186 -1.76 10.40 -0.94
C VAL A 186 -1.19 10.10 -2.32
N SER A 187 -1.56 10.89 -3.34
CA SER A 187 -1.04 10.73 -4.71
C SER A 187 0.48 10.78 -4.75
N LYS A 188 1.05 11.82 -4.16
CA LYS A 188 2.49 12.02 -4.15
C LYS A 188 3.21 10.89 -3.41
N LEU A 189 2.72 10.50 -2.24
CA LEU A 189 3.32 9.41 -1.46
C LEU A 189 3.21 8.06 -2.19
N ASN A 190 2.13 7.85 -2.93
CA ASN A 190 1.96 6.65 -3.76
C ASN A 190 2.96 6.61 -4.92
N GLU A 191 3.22 7.74 -5.58
CA GLU A 191 4.27 7.83 -6.60
C GLU A 191 5.64 7.52 -6.00
N GLU A 192 6.01 8.16 -4.89
CA GLU A 192 7.28 7.90 -4.19
C GLU A 192 7.41 6.43 -3.73
N TYR A 193 6.34 5.82 -3.26
CA TYR A 193 6.30 4.41 -2.87
C TYR A 193 6.50 3.47 -4.06
N ASN A 194 5.85 3.76 -5.19
CA ASN A 194 6.00 2.98 -6.42
C ASN A 194 7.42 3.10 -6.98
N ASP A 195 8.02 4.28 -6.96
CA ASP A 195 9.41 4.48 -7.38
C ASP A 195 10.36 3.65 -6.52
N LYS A 196 10.19 3.66 -5.19
CA LYS A 196 11.00 2.82 -4.29
C LYS A 196 10.76 1.32 -4.47
N THR A 197 9.55 0.93 -4.83
CA THR A 197 9.24 -0.46 -5.16
C THR A 197 9.96 -0.89 -6.43
N ASN A 198 9.99 -0.04 -7.46
CA ASN A 198 10.73 -0.30 -8.70
C ASN A 198 12.24 -0.37 -8.44
N GLU A 199 12.82 0.59 -7.70
CA GLU A 199 14.23 0.56 -7.31
C GLU A 199 14.59 -0.74 -6.57
N TYR A 200 13.73 -1.18 -5.63
CA TYR A 200 13.93 -2.43 -4.91
C TYR A 200 13.89 -3.65 -5.85
N ASN A 201 12.92 -3.70 -6.74
CA ASN A 201 12.77 -4.83 -7.67
C ASN A 201 13.95 -4.93 -8.65
N GLU A 202 14.46 -3.80 -9.14
CA GLU A 202 15.67 -3.76 -9.98
C GLU A 202 16.90 -4.23 -9.19
N ALA A 203 17.11 -3.70 -7.99
CA ALA A 203 18.22 -4.10 -7.12
C ALA A 203 18.16 -5.59 -6.73
N LYS A 204 16.94 -6.12 -6.47
CA LYS A 204 16.71 -7.55 -6.19
C LYS A 204 17.08 -8.41 -7.42
N LYS A 205 16.66 -7.99 -8.60
CA LYS A 205 16.97 -8.69 -9.85
C LYS A 205 18.49 -8.73 -10.10
N ASP A 206 19.18 -7.59 -9.90
CA ASP A 206 20.62 -7.50 -10.06
C ASP A 206 21.36 -8.38 -9.05
N LEU A 207 20.90 -8.40 -7.79
CA LEU A 207 21.45 -9.27 -6.75
C LEU A 207 21.30 -10.75 -7.13
N TYR A 208 20.12 -11.16 -7.61
CA TYR A 208 19.80 -12.54 -8.01
C TYR A 208 20.49 -12.98 -9.32
N SER A 209 21.02 -12.05 -10.12
CA SER A 209 21.82 -12.38 -11.28
C SER A 209 23.27 -12.77 -10.95
N ASN A 210 23.67 -12.65 -9.68
CA ASN A 210 24.97 -13.10 -9.23
C ASN A 210 25.01 -14.63 -9.10
N GLU A 211 26.10 -15.26 -9.58
CA GLU A 211 26.28 -16.72 -9.55
C GLU A 211 26.06 -17.34 -8.17
N ALA A 212 26.37 -16.61 -7.10
CA ALA A 212 26.14 -17.06 -5.72
C ALA A 212 24.66 -17.31 -5.36
N PHE A 213 23.71 -16.76 -6.14
CA PHE A 213 22.27 -17.03 -6.02
C PHE A 213 21.73 -18.00 -7.08
N GLU A 214 22.57 -18.42 -8.06
CA GLU A 214 22.14 -19.33 -9.13
C GLU A 214 22.24 -20.82 -8.78
N GLU A 215 22.94 -21.19 -7.70
CA GLU A 215 23.22 -22.59 -7.35
C GLU A 215 21.99 -23.43 -6.94
N LYS A 216 20.79 -22.88 -6.89
CA LYS A 216 19.53 -23.61 -6.59
C LYS A 216 18.76 -24.11 -7.83
N LYS A 217 19.41 -24.33 -8.96
CA LYS A 217 18.72 -24.85 -10.16
C LYS A 217 18.79 -26.36 -10.35
N ASP A 218 19.20 -27.13 -9.33
CA ASP A 218 19.20 -28.60 -9.40
C ASP A 218 18.18 -29.23 -8.46
#